data_a9921610478ac9dbf012bbf26bbe93de
#
_entry.id   a9921610478ac9dbf012bbf26bbe93de
#
_cell.length_a   1.000
_cell.length_b   1.000
_cell.length_c   1.000
_cell.angle_alpha   90.00
_cell.angle_beta   90.00
_cell.angle_gamma   90.00
#
_symmetry.space_group_name_H-M   'P 1'
#
loop_
_entity.id
_entity.type
_entity.pdbx_description
1 polymer ?
#
loop_
_entity_poly.entity_id
_entity_poly.type
_entity_poly.pdbx_seq_one_letter_code
_entity_poly.pdbx_strand_id
1 'polypeptide(L)'
;LPPEMFSVVTGWPQDIGSEMIKNPNIDLITFTGSVGVGKLIAEQAGYKRTVLELGGNDPLIVLNDLDGDDLKKAVELAVTGATKNSGQRCTAVKRILVQESIADQFVEMALERAKKIKFGDPMNMETDLGTVVNAQAAELFDKRVSMAEEDGAKILYHPGRKGALLPPIVVDHVDPKSELVLEETFGPVIPIIRVPNDDEAVMKISNSTAFGLSSGVCTNNFMRAKKYIQGLNVGTVNIWEVPGYRIEMSPFGGIKDSGLGYKEGVIEAMKSFTNVKTFSLPW
;
A
#
# COMPACT_ATOMS: atom_id res chain seq x y z
N LEU A 1 26.23 -18.04 10.89
CA LEU A 1 27.00 -16.80 10.72
C LEU A 1 27.91 -16.59 11.92
N PRO A 2 29.13 -16.05 11.77
CA PRO A 2 29.93 -15.58 12.90
C PRO A 2 29.14 -14.53 13.71
N PRO A 3 29.27 -14.53 15.06
CA PRO A 3 28.50 -13.63 15.93
C PRO A 3 28.63 -12.14 15.58
N GLU A 4 29.79 -11.75 15.07
CA GLU A 4 30.12 -10.36 14.72
C GLU A 4 29.45 -9.89 13.41
N MET A 5 28.89 -10.82 12.61
CA MET A 5 28.22 -10.47 11.34
C MET A 5 26.82 -9.94 11.51
N PHE A 6 26.23 -10.01 12.68
CA PHE A 6 24.88 -9.54 12.95
C PHE A 6 24.80 -8.89 14.32
N SER A 7 24.47 -7.60 14.35
CA SER A 7 24.30 -6.82 15.57
C SER A 7 22.93 -6.18 15.60
N VAL A 8 22.27 -6.17 16.75
CA VAL A 8 21.01 -5.46 17.00
C VAL A 8 21.29 -4.29 17.94
N VAL A 9 20.95 -3.09 17.49
CA VAL A 9 21.03 -1.87 18.29
C VAL A 9 19.63 -1.33 18.49
N THR A 10 19.25 -1.07 19.75
CA THR A 10 17.95 -0.49 20.10
C THR A 10 18.12 0.92 20.65
N GLY A 11 17.21 1.83 20.31
CA GLY A 11 17.25 3.22 20.78
C GLY A 11 16.23 4.08 20.05
N TRP A 12 16.11 5.31 20.48
CA TRP A 12 15.23 6.26 19.81
C TRP A 12 15.86 6.77 18.50
N PRO A 13 15.07 7.03 17.45
CA PRO A 13 15.60 7.51 16.17
C PRO A 13 16.46 8.79 16.28
N GLN A 14 16.11 9.69 17.20
CA GLN A 14 16.87 10.92 17.44
C GLN A 14 18.25 10.67 18.06
N ASP A 15 18.44 9.55 18.78
CA ASP A 15 19.68 9.25 19.48
C ASP A 15 20.67 8.47 18.59
N ILE A 16 20.17 7.55 17.79
CA ILE A 16 21.02 6.64 16.99
C ILE A 16 20.89 6.84 15.47
N GLY A 17 19.75 7.36 14.99
CA GLY A 17 19.44 7.39 13.56
C GLY A 17 20.44 8.20 12.75
N SER A 18 20.72 9.44 13.16
CA SER A 18 21.65 10.33 12.47
C SER A 18 23.09 9.78 12.47
N GLU A 19 23.51 9.19 13.59
CA GLU A 19 24.84 8.57 13.70
C GLU A 19 24.96 7.37 12.75
N MET A 20 23.97 6.51 12.69
CA MET A 20 23.97 5.36 11.75
C MET A 20 24.01 5.83 10.30
N ILE A 21 23.21 6.84 9.94
CA ILE A 21 23.13 7.34 8.56
C ILE A 21 24.47 7.97 8.13
N LYS A 22 25.12 8.73 9.00
CA LYS A 22 26.34 9.48 8.68
C LYS A 22 27.63 8.70 8.90
N ASN A 23 27.61 7.60 9.67
CA ASN A 23 28.81 6.87 10.07
C ASN A 23 29.61 6.38 8.84
N PRO A 24 30.90 6.72 8.74
CA PRO A 24 31.74 6.36 7.57
C PRO A 24 31.98 4.85 7.43
N ASN A 25 31.76 4.07 8.48
CA ASN A 25 31.91 2.60 8.46
C ASN A 25 30.65 1.86 7.97
N ILE A 26 29.60 2.60 7.59
CA ILE A 26 28.38 2.02 6.98
C ILE A 26 28.41 2.29 5.49
N ASP A 27 28.45 1.23 4.69
CA ASP A 27 28.54 1.28 3.23
C ASP A 27 27.18 1.37 2.54
N LEU A 28 26.14 0.79 3.15
CA LEU A 28 24.79 0.73 2.61
C LEU A 28 23.76 0.91 3.72
N ILE A 29 22.70 1.65 3.41
CA ILE A 29 21.54 1.82 4.27
C ILE A 29 20.33 1.20 3.59
N THR A 30 19.68 0.25 4.26
CA THR A 30 18.34 -0.21 3.88
C THR A 30 17.33 0.28 4.90
N PHE A 31 16.20 0.77 4.42
CA PHE A 31 15.17 1.33 5.29
C PHE A 31 13.78 1.02 4.73
N THR A 32 12.90 0.54 5.60
CA THR A 32 11.47 0.41 5.34
C THR A 32 10.72 1.30 6.33
N GLY A 33 9.91 2.24 5.82
CA GLY A 33 9.17 3.15 6.69
C GLY A 33 8.48 4.29 5.94
N SER A 34 8.25 5.42 6.61
CA SER A 34 7.53 6.55 6.03
C SER A 34 8.34 7.30 4.97
N VAL A 35 7.63 7.90 4.01
CA VAL A 35 8.22 8.72 2.94
C VAL A 35 9.09 9.85 3.49
N GLY A 36 8.61 10.56 4.51
CA GLY A 36 9.36 11.68 5.10
C GLY A 36 10.70 11.25 5.69
N VAL A 37 10.74 10.13 6.42
CA VAL A 37 11.98 9.57 6.97
C VAL A 37 12.88 9.04 5.85
N GLY A 38 12.32 8.38 4.85
CA GLY A 38 13.09 7.90 3.69
C GLY A 38 13.79 9.03 2.93
N LYS A 39 13.10 10.15 2.69
CA LYS A 39 13.68 11.36 2.07
C LYS A 39 14.80 11.94 2.94
N LEU A 40 14.60 12.04 4.26
CA LEU A 40 15.63 12.49 5.20
C LEU A 40 16.88 11.59 5.16
N ILE A 41 16.69 10.27 5.11
CA ILE A 41 17.80 9.32 4.98
C ILE A 41 18.54 9.54 3.66
N ALA A 42 17.84 9.68 2.55
CA ALA A 42 18.46 9.93 1.24
C ALA A 42 19.30 11.22 1.23
N GLU A 43 18.81 12.30 1.84
CA GLU A 43 19.52 13.56 1.98
C GLU A 43 20.79 13.42 2.83
N GLN A 44 20.74 12.68 3.94
CA GLN A 44 21.83 12.57 4.90
C GLN A 44 22.86 11.47 4.57
N ALA A 45 22.48 10.47 3.79
CA ALA A 45 23.33 9.35 3.43
C ALA A 45 24.52 9.75 2.55
N GLY A 46 24.42 10.89 1.84
CA GLY A 46 25.49 11.39 0.97
C GLY A 46 25.81 10.39 -0.15
N TYR A 47 27.05 9.90 -0.18
CA TYR A 47 27.53 8.99 -1.26
C TYR A 47 27.22 7.51 -0.97
N LYS A 48 26.55 7.19 0.14
CA LYS A 48 26.22 5.81 0.47
C LYS A 48 25.10 5.27 -0.41
N ARG A 49 25.17 3.99 -0.72
CA ARG A 49 24.06 3.29 -1.37
C ARG A 49 22.87 3.23 -0.41
N THR A 50 21.68 3.54 -0.91
CA THR A 50 20.44 3.42 -0.16
C THR A 50 19.44 2.52 -0.87
N VAL A 51 18.77 1.64 -0.12
CA VAL A 51 17.62 0.84 -0.56
C VAL A 51 16.44 1.28 0.31
N LEU A 52 15.47 1.93 -0.31
CA LEU A 52 14.34 2.54 0.41
C LEU A 52 13.03 1.93 -0.07
N GLU A 53 12.34 1.27 0.86
CA GLU A 53 10.98 0.77 0.71
C GLU A 53 10.06 1.63 1.58
N LEU A 54 9.29 2.50 0.94
CA LEU A 54 8.53 3.55 1.62
C LEU A 54 7.02 3.28 1.57
N GLY A 55 6.22 4.30 1.86
CA GLY A 55 4.78 4.19 1.84
C GLY A 55 4.21 3.81 0.48
N GLY A 56 3.00 3.32 0.48
CA GLY A 56 2.21 3.02 -0.72
C GLY A 56 0.79 3.52 -0.56
N ASN A 57 0.18 3.90 -1.66
CA ASN A 57 -1.24 4.29 -1.70
C ASN A 57 -1.94 3.49 -2.81
N ASP A 58 -1.90 2.19 -2.61
CA ASP A 58 -2.10 1.19 -3.66
C ASP A 58 -3.57 1.05 -4.05
N PRO A 59 -3.89 1.15 -5.35
CA PRO A 59 -5.24 0.97 -5.84
C PRO A 59 -5.57 -0.51 -6.07
N LEU A 60 -6.84 -0.87 -5.83
CA LEU A 60 -7.49 -1.99 -6.50
C LEU A 60 -8.48 -1.41 -7.51
N ILE A 61 -8.29 -1.75 -8.77
CA ILE A 61 -9.13 -1.27 -9.88
C ILE A 61 -10.08 -2.38 -10.28
N VAL A 62 -11.38 -2.07 -10.29
CA VAL A 62 -12.46 -3.02 -10.61
C VAL A 62 -13.17 -2.54 -11.86
N LEU A 63 -12.99 -3.28 -12.96
CA LEU A 63 -13.49 -2.90 -14.27
C LEU A 63 -14.89 -3.48 -14.53
N ASN A 64 -15.62 -2.83 -15.41
CA ASN A 64 -17.05 -3.08 -15.67
C ASN A 64 -17.36 -4.33 -16.52
N ASP A 65 -16.37 -5.15 -16.81
CA ASP A 65 -16.54 -6.45 -17.45
C ASP A 65 -16.75 -7.60 -16.44
N LEU A 66 -16.99 -7.26 -15.16
CA LEU A 66 -17.19 -8.21 -14.08
C LEU A 66 -18.66 -8.28 -13.67
N ASP A 67 -19.14 -9.49 -13.43
CA ASP A 67 -20.45 -9.77 -12.86
C ASP A 67 -20.41 -11.00 -11.93
N GLY A 68 -21.55 -11.33 -11.33
CA GLY A 68 -21.76 -12.56 -10.56
C GLY A 68 -20.63 -12.90 -9.59
N ASP A 69 -20.01 -14.06 -9.76
CA ASP A 69 -18.96 -14.56 -8.84
C ASP A 69 -17.63 -13.82 -9.01
N ASP A 70 -17.35 -13.28 -10.19
CA ASP A 70 -16.15 -12.49 -10.43
C ASP A 70 -16.22 -11.15 -9.67
N LEU A 71 -17.39 -10.51 -9.67
CA LEU A 71 -17.59 -9.29 -8.87
C LEU A 71 -17.49 -9.59 -7.37
N LYS A 72 -18.02 -10.73 -6.89
CA LYS A 72 -17.86 -11.17 -5.50
C LYS A 72 -16.38 -11.36 -5.13
N LYS A 73 -15.61 -11.99 -6.04
CA LYS A 73 -14.17 -12.17 -5.83
C LYS A 73 -13.45 -10.83 -5.76
N ALA A 74 -13.78 -9.88 -6.64
CA ALA A 74 -13.20 -8.53 -6.60
C ALA A 74 -13.52 -7.80 -5.28
N VAL A 75 -14.75 -7.92 -4.76
CA VAL A 75 -15.15 -7.40 -3.44
C VAL A 75 -14.34 -8.04 -2.32
N GLU A 76 -14.15 -9.36 -2.34
CA GLU A 76 -13.35 -10.05 -1.31
C GLU A 76 -11.90 -9.56 -1.31
N LEU A 77 -11.27 -9.42 -2.49
CA LEU A 77 -9.93 -8.86 -2.65
C LEU A 77 -9.85 -7.42 -2.13
N ALA A 78 -10.86 -6.59 -2.43
CA ALA A 78 -10.91 -5.20 -2.00
C ALA A 78 -10.99 -5.08 -0.48
N VAL A 79 -11.98 -5.72 0.15
CA VAL A 79 -12.24 -5.61 1.57
C VAL A 79 -11.13 -6.25 2.40
N THR A 80 -10.72 -7.49 2.04
CA THR A 80 -9.62 -8.17 2.73
C THR A 80 -8.29 -7.43 2.52
N GLY A 81 -8.03 -6.94 1.31
CA GLY A 81 -6.85 -6.15 0.99
C GLY A 81 -6.75 -4.85 1.79
N ALA A 82 -7.87 -4.19 2.06
CA ALA A 82 -7.92 -2.96 2.85
C ALA A 82 -7.85 -3.20 4.36
N THR A 83 -8.31 -4.36 4.86
CA THR A 83 -8.49 -4.58 6.31
C THR A 83 -7.47 -5.53 6.93
N LYS A 84 -6.81 -6.40 6.16
CA LYS A 84 -5.79 -7.31 6.68
C LYS A 84 -4.68 -6.55 7.41
N ASN A 85 -4.33 -7.03 8.62
CA ASN A 85 -3.42 -6.33 9.55
C ASN A 85 -3.91 -4.91 9.89
N SER A 86 -5.21 -4.72 10.01
CA SER A 86 -5.86 -3.42 10.25
C SER A 86 -5.48 -2.35 9.21
N GLY A 87 -5.23 -2.75 7.95
CA GLY A 87 -4.79 -1.86 6.87
C GLY A 87 -3.35 -1.35 6.98
N GLN A 88 -2.61 -1.80 7.99
CA GLN A 88 -1.25 -1.32 8.30
C GLN A 88 -0.18 -2.06 7.48
N ARG A 89 -0.27 -1.96 6.17
CA ARG A 89 0.71 -2.48 5.21
C ARG A 89 0.95 -1.43 4.11
N CYS A 90 2.18 -1.28 3.67
CA CYS A 90 2.51 -0.40 2.54
C CYS A 90 1.71 -0.79 1.29
N THR A 91 1.48 -2.09 1.06
CA THR A 91 0.71 -2.65 -0.05
C THR A 91 -0.76 -2.96 0.29
N ALA A 92 -1.34 -2.39 1.34
CA ALA A 92 -2.77 -2.51 1.57
C ALA A 92 -3.56 -1.83 0.43
N VAL A 93 -4.76 -2.33 0.16
CA VAL A 93 -5.69 -1.62 -0.73
C VAL A 93 -6.15 -0.35 -0.01
N LYS A 94 -5.69 0.80 -0.46
CA LYS A 94 -5.99 2.11 0.12
C LYS A 94 -6.92 2.96 -0.76
N ARG A 95 -7.13 2.53 -1.99
CA ARG A 95 -8.03 3.16 -2.96
C ARG A 95 -8.73 2.09 -3.77
N ILE A 96 -10.04 2.06 -3.76
CA ILE A 96 -10.82 1.13 -4.57
C ILE A 96 -11.48 1.92 -5.69
N LEU A 97 -10.96 1.76 -6.92
CA LEU A 97 -11.47 2.44 -8.10
C LEU A 97 -12.46 1.51 -8.82
N VAL A 98 -13.74 1.82 -8.75
CA VAL A 98 -14.80 1.00 -9.35
C VAL A 98 -15.47 1.74 -10.49
N GLN A 99 -15.57 1.12 -11.67
CA GLN A 99 -16.26 1.73 -12.80
C GLN A 99 -17.77 1.89 -12.51
N GLU A 100 -18.31 3.05 -12.87
CA GLU A 100 -19.63 3.54 -12.46
C GLU A 100 -20.76 2.56 -12.73
N SER A 101 -20.72 1.84 -13.86
CA SER A 101 -21.82 0.92 -14.26
C SER A 101 -22.00 -0.27 -13.34
N ILE A 102 -21.01 -0.62 -12.53
CA ILE A 102 -21.07 -1.74 -11.57
C ILE A 102 -20.92 -1.28 -10.11
N ALA A 103 -20.74 0.02 -9.89
CA ALA A 103 -20.38 0.56 -8.59
C ALA A 103 -21.47 0.30 -7.52
N ASP A 104 -22.75 0.46 -7.83
CA ASP A 104 -23.83 0.22 -6.86
C ASP A 104 -23.81 -1.20 -6.32
N GLN A 105 -23.71 -2.18 -7.21
CA GLN A 105 -23.65 -3.59 -6.83
C GLN A 105 -22.39 -3.91 -6.03
N PHE A 106 -21.23 -3.37 -6.45
CA PHE A 106 -19.97 -3.53 -5.74
C PHE A 106 -20.05 -2.98 -4.31
N VAL A 107 -20.57 -1.76 -4.16
CA VAL A 107 -20.69 -1.05 -2.87
C VAL A 107 -21.57 -1.83 -1.90
N GLU A 108 -22.76 -2.28 -2.35
CA GLU A 108 -23.66 -3.11 -1.54
C GLU A 108 -22.95 -4.36 -0.99
N MET A 109 -22.28 -5.10 -1.89
CA MET A 109 -21.55 -6.32 -1.51
C MET A 109 -20.35 -6.03 -0.60
N ALA A 110 -19.62 -4.95 -0.83
CA ALA A 110 -18.48 -4.53 0.00
C ALA A 110 -18.93 -4.15 1.41
N LEU A 111 -20.04 -3.41 1.52
CA LEU A 111 -20.67 -3.07 2.81
C LEU A 111 -21.06 -4.31 3.60
N GLU A 112 -21.77 -5.26 2.97
CA GLU A 112 -22.17 -6.51 3.62
C GLU A 112 -20.96 -7.38 4.03
N ARG A 113 -19.88 -7.37 3.24
CA ARG A 113 -18.64 -8.06 3.60
C ARG A 113 -17.91 -7.39 4.76
N ALA A 114 -17.82 -6.07 4.77
CA ALA A 114 -17.18 -5.30 5.84
C ALA A 114 -17.88 -5.47 7.20
N LYS A 115 -19.21 -5.49 7.23
CA LYS A 115 -20.00 -5.74 8.46
C LYS A 115 -19.75 -7.09 9.11
N LYS A 116 -19.26 -8.08 8.36
CA LYS A 116 -18.95 -9.43 8.87
C LYS A 116 -17.59 -9.51 9.57
N ILE A 117 -16.75 -8.47 9.47
CA ILE A 117 -15.42 -8.44 10.10
C ILE A 117 -15.58 -8.26 11.60
N LYS A 118 -15.10 -9.22 12.37
CA LYS A 118 -15.06 -9.15 13.82
C LYS A 118 -13.83 -8.35 14.26
N PHE A 119 -14.05 -7.22 14.89
CA PHE A 119 -12.97 -6.37 15.41
C PHE A 119 -12.96 -6.33 16.93
N GLY A 120 -11.78 -6.27 17.54
CA GLY A 120 -11.67 -6.31 19.00
C GLY A 120 -10.26 -6.59 19.51
N ASP A 121 -10.18 -7.27 20.65
CA ASP A 121 -8.92 -7.68 21.26
C ASP A 121 -8.19 -8.68 20.36
N PRO A 122 -6.96 -8.37 19.92
CA PRO A 122 -6.17 -9.27 19.06
C PRO A 122 -5.73 -10.57 19.76
N MET A 123 -5.83 -10.66 21.08
CA MET A 123 -5.58 -11.91 21.82
C MET A 123 -6.74 -12.90 21.73
N ASN A 124 -7.91 -12.45 21.28
CA ASN A 124 -9.03 -13.34 21.02
C ASN A 124 -8.92 -13.94 19.62
N MET A 125 -8.89 -15.27 19.53
CA MET A 125 -8.77 -16.01 18.28
C MET A 125 -9.92 -15.79 17.29
N GLU A 126 -11.07 -15.29 17.76
CA GLU A 126 -12.22 -14.95 16.92
C GLU A 126 -12.13 -13.53 16.32
N THR A 127 -11.09 -12.76 16.65
CA THR A 127 -10.91 -11.39 16.16
C THR A 127 -10.22 -11.40 14.81
N ASP A 128 -10.88 -10.85 13.81
CA ASP A 128 -10.30 -10.67 12.45
C ASP A 128 -9.43 -9.40 12.36
N LEU A 129 -9.78 -8.35 13.13
CA LEU A 129 -9.17 -7.03 13.06
C LEU A 129 -8.90 -6.48 14.47
N GLY A 130 -7.63 -6.26 14.77
CA GLY A 130 -7.17 -5.65 16.02
C GLY A 130 -7.03 -4.12 15.92
N THR A 131 -6.15 -3.57 16.77
CA THR A 131 -5.87 -2.12 16.82
C THR A 131 -4.93 -1.68 15.70
N VAL A 132 -4.98 -0.40 15.37
CA VAL A 132 -3.86 0.29 14.70
C VAL A 132 -2.76 0.61 15.72
N VAL A 133 -1.62 1.12 15.25
CA VAL A 133 -0.39 1.28 16.04
C VAL A 133 -0.59 2.09 17.33
N ASN A 134 -1.42 3.13 17.31
CA ASN A 134 -1.77 3.95 18.48
C ASN A 134 -3.05 4.76 18.24
N ALA A 135 -3.52 5.43 19.29
CA ALA A 135 -4.74 6.24 19.25
C ALA A 135 -4.61 7.47 18.34
N GLN A 136 -3.42 8.07 18.23
CA GLN A 136 -3.19 9.24 17.37
C GLN A 136 -3.32 8.87 15.88
N ALA A 137 -2.81 7.70 15.49
CA ALA A 137 -3.00 7.20 14.13
C ALA A 137 -4.48 6.96 13.83
N ALA A 138 -5.21 6.30 14.75
CA ALA A 138 -6.65 6.09 14.60
C ALA A 138 -7.43 7.41 14.48
N GLU A 139 -7.05 8.44 15.24
CA GLU A 139 -7.67 9.76 15.18
C GLU A 139 -7.41 10.47 13.84
N LEU A 140 -6.18 10.37 13.33
CA LEU A 140 -5.85 10.91 12.00
C LEU A 140 -6.69 10.25 10.91
N PHE A 141 -6.85 8.93 10.95
CA PHE A 141 -7.63 8.21 9.94
C PHE A 141 -9.11 8.55 10.01
N ASP A 142 -9.66 8.64 11.23
CA ASP A 142 -11.02 9.11 11.50
C ASP A 142 -11.25 10.53 10.94
N LYS A 143 -10.31 11.43 11.20
CA LYS A 143 -10.35 12.80 10.69
C LYS A 143 -10.39 12.84 9.15
N ARG A 144 -9.54 12.05 8.46
CA ARG A 144 -9.55 11.98 7.00
C ARG A 144 -10.88 11.48 6.43
N VAL A 145 -11.52 10.52 7.12
CA VAL A 145 -12.85 10.03 6.77
C VAL A 145 -13.90 11.15 6.93
N SER A 146 -13.86 11.89 8.05
CA SER A 146 -14.79 13.02 8.28
C SER A 146 -14.58 14.14 7.26
N MET A 147 -13.34 14.47 6.90
CA MET A 147 -13.05 15.46 5.85
C MET A 147 -13.57 15.00 4.48
N ALA A 148 -13.42 13.71 4.16
CA ALA A 148 -13.99 13.18 2.91
C ALA A 148 -15.52 13.28 2.88
N GLU A 149 -16.20 13.09 4.03
CA GLU A 149 -17.66 13.29 4.16
C GLU A 149 -18.05 14.76 3.95
N GLU A 150 -17.30 15.70 4.52
CA GLU A 150 -17.49 17.15 4.29
C GLU A 150 -17.31 17.51 2.81
N ASP A 151 -16.43 16.80 2.08
CA ASP A 151 -16.20 16.94 0.64
C ASP A 151 -17.27 16.21 -0.23
N GLY A 152 -18.28 15.58 0.40
CA GLY A 152 -19.42 14.95 -0.28
C GLY A 152 -19.38 13.43 -0.38
N ALA A 153 -18.39 12.75 0.20
CA ALA A 153 -18.39 11.30 0.32
C ALA A 153 -19.50 10.82 1.27
N LYS A 154 -19.84 9.54 1.19
CA LYS A 154 -20.88 8.92 2.02
C LYS A 154 -20.27 7.86 2.93
N ILE A 155 -20.29 8.07 4.23
CA ILE A 155 -19.92 7.04 5.21
C ILE A 155 -21.05 6.03 5.29
N LEU A 156 -20.82 4.81 4.79
CA LEU A 156 -21.83 3.74 4.78
C LEU A 156 -21.72 2.84 6.01
N TYR A 157 -20.54 2.75 6.61
CA TYR A 157 -20.30 1.95 7.81
C TYR A 157 -19.15 2.55 8.62
N HIS A 158 -19.45 2.90 9.86
CA HIS A 158 -18.48 3.39 10.83
C HIS A 158 -19.04 3.18 12.26
N PRO A 159 -18.82 2.00 12.85
CA PRO A 159 -19.39 1.67 14.17
C PRO A 159 -18.77 2.42 15.35
N GLY A 160 -17.84 3.33 15.11
CA GLY A 160 -17.19 4.15 16.11
C GLY A 160 -15.83 3.62 16.58
N ARG A 161 -14.90 4.53 16.85
CA ARG A 161 -13.54 4.26 17.33
C ARG A 161 -13.48 4.17 18.86
N LYS A 162 -12.59 3.31 19.37
CA LYS A 162 -12.29 3.26 20.82
C LYS A 162 -10.76 3.23 21.01
N GLY A 163 -10.17 4.37 21.33
CA GLY A 163 -8.71 4.49 21.43
C GLY A 163 -8.03 4.14 20.10
N ALA A 164 -7.13 3.18 20.11
CA ALA A 164 -6.46 2.67 18.92
C ALA A 164 -7.28 1.62 18.15
N LEU A 165 -8.38 1.13 18.69
CA LEU A 165 -9.29 0.21 17.99
C LEU A 165 -10.15 1.01 17.02
N LEU A 166 -9.79 0.93 15.74
CA LEU A 166 -10.53 1.49 14.62
C LEU A 166 -11.21 0.33 13.88
N PRO A 167 -12.55 0.31 13.81
CA PRO A 167 -13.25 -0.72 13.05
C PRO A 167 -13.07 -0.54 11.54
N PRO A 168 -13.51 -1.49 10.71
CA PRO A 168 -13.59 -1.25 9.28
C PRO A 168 -14.52 -0.07 8.98
N ILE A 169 -14.07 0.85 8.13
CA ILE A 169 -14.86 2.01 7.71
C ILE A 169 -15.10 1.92 6.21
N VAL A 170 -16.36 1.94 5.78
CA VAL A 170 -16.73 1.94 4.36
C VAL A 170 -17.19 3.33 3.96
N VAL A 171 -16.51 3.91 2.97
CA VAL A 171 -16.80 5.25 2.45
C VAL A 171 -17.00 5.17 0.95
N ASP A 172 -18.15 5.64 0.46
CA ASP A 172 -18.48 5.66 -0.97
C ASP A 172 -18.49 7.10 -1.53
N HIS A 173 -18.46 7.25 -2.84
CA HIS A 173 -18.39 8.53 -3.54
C HIS A 173 -17.20 9.41 -3.10
N VAL A 174 -16.06 8.79 -2.79
CA VAL A 174 -14.89 9.54 -2.36
C VAL A 174 -14.31 10.33 -3.55
N ASP A 175 -14.10 11.64 -3.34
CA ASP A 175 -13.48 12.49 -4.37
C ASP A 175 -12.01 12.04 -4.59
N PRO A 176 -11.58 11.80 -5.83
CA PRO A 176 -10.18 11.49 -6.15
C PRO A 176 -9.16 12.53 -5.66
N LYS A 177 -9.60 13.73 -5.31
CA LYS A 177 -8.75 14.81 -4.81
C LYS A 177 -8.77 14.98 -3.30
N SER A 178 -9.58 14.21 -2.58
CA SER A 178 -9.63 14.27 -1.11
C SER A 178 -8.32 13.80 -0.49
N GLU A 179 -8.02 14.28 0.72
CA GLU A 179 -6.84 13.83 1.49
C GLU A 179 -6.87 12.32 1.74
N LEU A 180 -8.07 11.73 1.91
CA LEU A 180 -8.25 10.29 2.08
C LEU A 180 -7.74 9.47 0.86
N VAL A 181 -7.73 10.06 -0.34
CA VAL A 181 -7.25 9.43 -1.58
C VAL A 181 -5.81 9.80 -1.89
N LEU A 182 -5.39 11.03 -1.60
CA LEU A 182 -4.05 11.52 -1.97
C LEU A 182 -2.97 11.09 -0.98
N GLU A 183 -3.32 10.98 0.31
CA GLU A 183 -2.39 10.63 1.37
C GLU A 183 -2.52 9.15 1.78
N GLU A 184 -1.41 8.56 2.20
CA GLU A 184 -1.42 7.18 2.71
C GLU A 184 -2.19 7.08 4.03
N THR A 185 -3.36 6.41 4.01
CA THR A 185 -4.12 6.07 5.22
C THR A 185 -3.76 4.64 5.66
N PHE A 186 -2.97 4.54 6.71
CA PHE A 186 -2.41 3.28 7.21
C PHE A 186 -3.35 2.62 8.22
N GLY A 187 -4.61 2.45 7.81
CA GLY A 187 -5.71 1.99 8.65
C GLY A 187 -6.78 1.23 7.86
N PRO A 188 -7.76 0.62 8.55
CA PRO A 188 -8.76 -0.26 7.95
C PRO A 188 -9.91 0.52 7.29
N VAL A 189 -9.58 1.48 6.45
CA VAL A 189 -10.54 2.26 5.68
C VAL A 189 -10.70 1.66 4.30
N ILE A 190 -11.92 1.60 3.81
CA ILE A 190 -12.34 1.04 2.52
C ILE A 190 -12.94 2.18 1.69
N PRO A 191 -12.10 3.06 1.10
CA PRO A 191 -12.60 4.19 0.31
C PRO A 191 -12.90 3.74 -1.11
N ILE A 192 -14.14 3.94 -1.54
CA ILE A 192 -14.62 3.59 -2.87
C ILE A 192 -14.73 4.87 -3.70
N ILE A 193 -13.94 4.90 -4.76
CA ILE A 193 -13.88 5.98 -5.73
C ILE A 193 -14.61 5.48 -6.98
N ARG A 194 -15.74 6.09 -7.28
CA ARG A 194 -16.47 5.80 -8.52
C ARG A 194 -15.78 6.48 -9.68
N VAL A 195 -15.47 5.72 -10.72
CA VAL A 195 -14.71 6.21 -11.86
C VAL A 195 -15.49 6.00 -13.17
N PRO A 196 -15.27 6.84 -14.19
CA PRO A 196 -15.92 6.68 -15.49
C PRO A 196 -15.68 5.30 -16.10
N ASN A 197 -16.59 4.86 -16.98
CA ASN A 197 -16.42 3.64 -17.77
C ASN A 197 -15.42 3.85 -18.94
N ASP A 198 -14.31 4.51 -18.65
CA ASP A 198 -13.23 4.83 -19.56
C ASP A 198 -11.88 4.50 -18.92
N ASP A 199 -11.17 3.56 -19.51
CA ASP A 199 -9.91 3.04 -18.99
C ASP A 199 -8.81 4.11 -18.89
N GLU A 200 -8.78 5.10 -19.79
CA GLU A 200 -7.80 6.20 -19.74
C GLU A 200 -8.05 7.12 -18.53
N ALA A 201 -9.32 7.44 -18.28
CA ALA A 201 -9.69 8.22 -17.10
C ALA A 201 -9.36 7.48 -15.80
N VAL A 202 -9.62 6.16 -15.74
CA VAL A 202 -9.27 5.32 -14.58
C VAL A 202 -7.77 5.31 -14.35
N MET A 203 -6.95 5.09 -15.38
CA MET A 203 -5.50 5.12 -15.27
C MET A 203 -4.98 6.48 -14.82
N LYS A 204 -5.53 7.57 -15.34
CA LYS A 204 -5.16 8.92 -14.93
C LYS A 204 -5.43 9.16 -13.45
N ILE A 205 -6.59 8.74 -12.93
CA ILE A 205 -6.94 8.83 -11.51
C ILE A 205 -6.01 7.93 -10.69
N SER A 206 -5.76 6.69 -11.13
CA SER A 206 -4.87 5.77 -10.44
C SER A 206 -3.45 6.33 -10.30
N ASN A 207 -2.91 6.95 -11.36
CA ASN A 207 -1.55 7.49 -11.42
C ASN A 207 -1.40 8.88 -10.74
N SER A 208 -2.48 9.52 -10.28
CA SER A 208 -2.47 10.92 -9.82
C SER A 208 -1.80 11.14 -8.45
N THR A 209 -1.51 10.11 -7.69
CA THR A 209 -0.87 10.24 -6.37
C THR A 209 0.65 10.30 -6.46
N ALA A 210 1.29 10.79 -5.41
CA ALA A 210 2.74 10.82 -5.28
C ALA A 210 3.36 9.41 -5.14
N PHE A 211 2.55 8.41 -4.83
CA PHE A 211 2.97 7.03 -4.59
C PHE A 211 3.02 6.18 -5.87
N GLY A 212 3.79 5.12 -5.84
CA GLY A 212 3.93 4.17 -6.94
C GLY A 212 4.50 2.83 -6.51
N LEU A 213 3.92 2.19 -5.46
CA LEU A 213 4.42 0.92 -4.97
C LEU A 213 3.83 -0.25 -5.78
N SER A 214 2.54 -0.47 -5.68
CA SER A 214 1.88 -1.61 -6.30
C SER A 214 0.42 -1.29 -6.67
N SER A 215 -0.21 -2.16 -7.46
CA SER A 215 -1.62 -2.08 -7.81
C SER A 215 -2.23 -3.46 -8.05
N GLY A 216 -3.56 -3.57 -7.86
CA GLY A 216 -4.36 -4.70 -8.29
C GLY A 216 -5.36 -4.28 -9.37
N VAL A 217 -5.64 -5.16 -10.32
CA VAL A 217 -6.63 -4.93 -11.38
C VAL A 217 -7.49 -6.17 -11.57
N CYS A 218 -8.80 -6.01 -11.45
CA CYS A 218 -9.79 -7.06 -11.67
C CYS A 218 -10.46 -6.84 -13.03
N THR A 219 -10.21 -7.72 -13.99
CA THR A 219 -10.79 -7.73 -15.32
C THR A 219 -10.66 -9.12 -15.95
N ASN A 220 -11.66 -9.54 -16.72
CA ASN A 220 -11.61 -10.77 -17.52
C ASN A 220 -11.08 -10.52 -18.94
N ASN A 221 -10.85 -9.26 -19.30
CA ASN A 221 -10.37 -8.91 -20.64
C ASN A 221 -8.84 -8.78 -20.64
N PHE A 222 -8.17 -9.74 -21.29
CA PHE A 222 -6.72 -9.76 -21.40
C PHE A 222 -6.13 -8.48 -22.04
N MET A 223 -6.80 -7.90 -23.02
CA MET A 223 -6.31 -6.67 -23.67
C MET A 223 -6.39 -5.47 -22.74
N ARG A 224 -7.44 -5.38 -21.90
CA ARG A 224 -7.52 -4.39 -20.84
C ARG A 224 -6.45 -4.62 -19.78
N ALA A 225 -6.28 -5.86 -19.30
CA ALA A 225 -5.21 -6.21 -18.36
C ALA A 225 -3.83 -5.77 -18.87
N LYS A 226 -3.50 -6.07 -20.14
CA LYS A 226 -2.25 -5.61 -20.77
C LYS A 226 -2.12 -4.09 -20.79
N LYS A 227 -3.21 -3.36 -21.11
CA LYS A 227 -3.23 -1.90 -21.12
C LYS A 227 -2.89 -1.33 -19.73
N TYR A 228 -3.49 -1.88 -18.66
CA TYR A 228 -3.21 -1.46 -17.29
C TYR A 228 -1.79 -1.83 -16.84
N ILE A 229 -1.29 -3.02 -17.19
CA ILE A 229 0.12 -3.41 -16.92
C ILE A 229 1.11 -2.39 -17.52
N GLN A 230 0.83 -1.89 -18.71
CA GLN A 230 1.69 -0.93 -19.40
C GLN A 230 1.47 0.53 -18.96
N GLY A 231 0.26 0.89 -18.54
CA GLY A 231 -0.12 2.28 -18.26
C GLY A 231 -0.04 2.70 -16.80
N LEU A 232 -0.04 1.76 -15.86
CA LEU A 232 0.05 2.09 -14.44
C LEU A 232 1.49 2.41 -14.03
N ASN A 233 1.66 3.57 -13.40
CA ASN A 233 2.97 4.08 -12.97
C ASN A 233 3.30 3.61 -11.53
N VAL A 234 3.51 2.31 -11.40
CA VAL A 234 3.81 1.61 -10.13
C VAL A 234 4.90 0.57 -10.33
N GLY A 235 5.48 0.09 -9.23
CA GLY A 235 6.50 -0.95 -9.26
C GLY A 235 5.97 -2.33 -9.63
N THR A 236 4.72 -2.65 -9.27
CA THR A 236 4.10 -3.96 -9.50
C THR A 236 2.63 -3.80 -9.89
N VAL A 237 2.20 -4.56 -10.89
CA VAL A 237 0.77 -4.68 -11.28
C VAL A 237 0.36 -6.14 -11.18
N ASN A 238 -0.64 -6.42 -10.35
CA ASN A 238 -1.20 -7.75 -10.17
C ASN A 238 -2.59 -7.84 -10.82
N ILE A 239 -2.84 -8.86 -11.62
CA ILE A 239 -4.15 -9.11 -12.22
C ILE A 239 -4.85 -10.19 -11.41
N TRP A 240 -6.09 -9.92 -10.99
CA TRP A 240 -6.90 -10.80 -10.13
C TRP A 240 -6.26 -11.10 -8.77
N GLU A 241 -5.46 -10.16 -8.26
CA GLU A 241 -4.84 -10.23 -6.94
C GLU A 241 -4.78 -8.85 -6.28
N VAL A 242 -4.57 -8.86 -4.96
CA VAL A 242 -4.33 -7.62 -4.22
C VAL A 242 -2.97 -7.01 -4.59
N PRO A 243 -2.77 -5.68 -4.42
CA PRO A 243 -1.48 -5.04 -4.66
C PRO A 243 -0.30 -5.73 -3.96
N GLY A 244 -0.53 -6.26 -2.77
CA GLY A 244 0.51 -6.91 -1.95
C GLY A 244 0.79 -8.38 -2.29
N TYR A 245 0.21 -8.93 -3.35
CA TYR A 245 0.55 -10.29 -3.78
C TYR A 245 1.95 -10.33 -4.38
N ARG A 246 2.76 -11.24 -3.87
CA ARG A 246 4.09 -11.55 -4.43
C ARG A 246 4.53 -12.95 -4.02
N ILE A 247 5.46 -13.50 -4.77
CA ILE A 247 6.27 -14.65 -4.36
C ILE A 247 7.69 -14.17 -4.06
N GLU A 248 8.45 -14.91 -3.26
CA GLU A 248 9.79 -14.51 -2.78
C GLU A 248 10.78 -14.21 -3.92
N MET A 249 10.64 -14.88 -5.05
CA MET A 249 11.49 -14.68 -6.23
C MET A 249 11.11 -13.46 -7.07
N SER A 250 9.92 -12.89 -6.86
CA SER A 250 9.46 -11.72 -7.62
C SER A 250 10.20 -10.47 -7.16
N PRO A 251 10.77 -9.68 -8.09
CA PRO A 251 11.28 -8.35 -7.76
C PRO A 251 10.18 -7.48 -7.19
N PHE A 252 10.44 -6.83 -6.06
CA PHE A 252 9.51 -5.95 -5.37
C PHE A 252 10.18 -4.61 -5.05
N GLY A 253 9.45 -3.51 -5.18
CA GLY A 253 9.92 -2.17 -4.83
C GLY A 253 9.17 -1.09 -5.59
N GLY A 254 9.01 0.06 -4.93
CA GLY A 254 8.27 1.22 -5.41
C GLY A 254 9.08 2.17 -6.27
N ILE A 255 8.36 3.00 -7.00
CA ILE A 255 8.85 4.18 -7.72
C ILE A 255 8.18 5.42 -7.13
N LYS A 256 8.52 6.61 -7.62
CA LYS A 256 8.02 7.88 -7.09
C LYS A 256 8.37 7.98 -5.60
N ASP A 257 7.42 8.43 -4.77
CA ASP A 257 7.62 8.55 -3.31
C ASP A 257 7.56 7.19 -2.57
N SER A 258 7.28 6.10 -3.26
CA SER A 258 7.28 4.77 -2.65
C SER A 258 8.67 4.09 -2.62
N GLY A 259 9.67 4.65 -3.28
CA GLY A 259 11.04 4.11 -3.27
C GLY A 259 11.88 4.65 -4.42
N LEU A 260 13.14 4.20 -4.47
CA LEU A 260 14.11 4.68 -5.46
C LEU A 260 14.12 3.85 -6.76
N GLY A 261 13.14 2.98 -6.97
CA GLY A 261 13.08 2.09 -8.14
C GLY A 261 13.96 0.86 -8.06
N TYR A 262 14.75 0.71 -7.01
CA TYR A 262 15.48 -0.52 -6.71
C TYR A 262 14.50 -1.59 -6.25
N LYS A 263 14.83 -2.84 -6.57
CA LYS A 263 13.97 -3.97 -6.24
C LYS A 263 14.55 -4.80 -5.12
N GLU A 264 13.68 -5.27 -4.24
CA GLU A 264 13.93 -6.37 -3.33
C GLU A 264 13.56 -7.71 -4.01
N GLY A 265 13.74 -8.83 -3.32
CA GLY A 265 13.63 -10.18 -3.83
C GLY A 265 15.02 -10.81 -3.87
N VAL A 266 15.11 -12.14 -3.92
CA VAL A 266 16.38 -12.86 -3.69
C VAL A 266 17.50 -12.37 -4.61
N ILE A 267 17.26 -12.32 -5.92
CA ILE A 267 18.27 -11.92 -6.92
C ILE A 267 18.58 -10.42 -6.84
N GLU A 268 17.55 -9.60 -6.74
CA GLU A 268 17.70 -8.14 -6.73
C GLU A 268 18.34 -7.65 -5.41
N ALA A 269 18.02 -8.28 -4.28
CA ALA A 269 18.72 -8.01 -3.03
C ALA A 269 20.21 -8.36 -3.14
N MET A 270 20.56 -9.52 -3.68
CA MET A 270 21.97 -9.87 -3.90
C MET A 270 22.70 -8.80 -4.71
N LYS A 271 22.11 -8.30 -5.79
CA LYS A 271 22.70 -7.21 -6.60
C LYS A 271 22.84 -5.91 -5.81
N SER A 272 21.83 -5.57 -5.00
CA SER A 272 21.83 -4.33 -4.22
C SER A 272 22.86 -4.34 -3.09
N PHE A 273 23.09 -5.51 -2.46
CA PHE A 273 23.96 -5.67 -1.29
C PHE A 273 25.39 -6.13 -1.62
N THR A 274 25.74 -6.27 -2.89
CA THR A 274 27.07 -6.70 -3.32
C THR A 274 27.69 -5.74 -4.33
N ASN A 275 29.01 -5.80 -4.48
CA ASN A 275 29.75 -5.10 -5.52
C ASN A 275 30.19 -6.08 -6.61
N VAL A 276 29.95 -5.72 -7.86
CA VAL A 276 30.44 -6.49 -9.01
C VAL A 276 31.95 -6.25 -9.19
N LYS A 277 32.71 -7.34 -9.23
CA LYS A 277 34.14 -7.30 -9.59
C LYS A 277 34.35 -7.97 -10.95
N THR A 278 34.97 -7.26 -11.86
CA THR A 278 35.41 -7.82 -13.15
C THR A 278 36.90 -8.18 -13.08
N PHE A 279 37.32 -9.22 -13.79
CA PHE A 279 38.70 -9.60 -13.93
C PHE A 279 38.98 -10.08 -15.35
N SER A 280 40.23 -10.03 -15.76
CA SER A 280 40.71 -10.56 -17.03
C SER A 280 41.90 -11.44 -16.76
N LEU A 281 41.96 -12.59 -17.43
CA LEU A 281 43.08 -13.54 -17.36
C LEU A 281 43.67 -13.66 -18.75
N PRO A 282 44.96 -13.32 -18.95
CA PRO A 282 45.58 -13.21 -20.27
C PRO A 282 46.15 -14.54 -20.79
N TRP A 283 45.65 -15.69 -20.41
CA TRP A 283 46.03 -17.00 -20.94
C TRP A 283 44.92 -17.66 -21.72
#